data_c685239f35c6add11a0aaf26072f6aeb
#
_entry.id   c685239f35c6add11a0aaf26072f6aeb
#
_cell.length_a   1.000
_cell.length_b   1.000
_cell.length_c   1.000
_cell.angle_alpha   90.00
_cell.angle_beta   90.00
_cell.angle_gamma   90.00
#
_symmetry.space_group_name_H-M   'P 1'
#
loop_
_entity.id
_entity.type
_entity.pdbx_description
1 polymer ?
#
loop_
_entity_poly.entity_id
_entity_poly.type
_entity_poly.pdbx_seq_one_letter_code
_entity_poly.pdbx_strand_id
1 'polypeptide(L)'
;MTELTWSDEERKCLLAQIERMGGMINPGYLSHCLKRDLGVVRSHESIATEAKRLKATGEKPSSSPPPKLANRPRRYKMRERCRDIINEIIDELPAVRKEPLPIVHTDKGCTPVLLLSDLHFGELVKVNGKCIFNFEIAEHDFNTIIDKTLSAPELAAYDIDEIVVLLGGDIIDGEMIYPTQATHVQGGSYAQYKDTIRVIWDALLKLQSRFGFVKVYCAAGNHGRSSRLHAEMSNWDNVIYYSLALLAEGQDVNIEVNVPEQMWMDFLLRGKWNAHLRHIGVTQPASAGPGRRLRNWIEMHAADILFWGHYHDPAMFSSGYARAFKNGGLPPGNDYSEKLGFLESRGQWLVGVTDEELVAFCKILTP
;
A
#
# COMPACT_ATOMS: atom_id res chain seq x y z
N MET A 1 38.31 0.17 21.73
CA MET A 1 37.08 0.53 21.00
C MET A 1 36.59 1.81 21.63
N THR A 2 36.76 2.96 20.94
CA THR A 2 36.30 4.26 21.41
C THR A 2 34.78 4.23 21.48
N GLU A 3 34.20 4.37 22.67
CA GLU A 3 32.77 4.63 22.84
C GLU A 3 32.44 5.91 22.08
N LEU A 4 31.72 5.77 20.99
CA LEU A 4 31.16 6.89 20.23
C LEU A 4 30.17 7.60 21.14
N THR A 5 30.54 8.78 21.64
CA THR A 5 29.66 9.62 22.45
C THR A 5 28.40 9.98 21.68
N TRP A 6 27.24 10.00 22.35
CA TRP A 6 25.99 10.43 21.80
C TRP A 6 25.98 11.94 21.56
N SER A 7 25.59 12.39 20.36
CA SER A 7 25.42 13.80 20.06
C SER A 7 24.11 14.33 20.66
N ASP A 8 24.02 15.67 20.81
CA ASP A 8 22.77 16.31 21.29
C ASP A 8 21.62 16.14 20.31
N GLU A 9 21.89 16.01 19.01
CA GLU A 9 20.88 15.78 17.98
C GLU A 9 20.32 14.36 18.08
N GLU A 10 21.16 13.36 18.31
CA GLU A 10 20.73 11.99 18.53
C GLU A 10 19.87 11.86 19.80
N ARG A 11 20.24 12.53 20.88
CA ARG A 11 19.48 12.55 22.13
C ARG A 11 18.12 13.22 21.95
N LYS A 12 18.06 14.34 21.23
CA LYS A 12 16.82 15.04 20.90
C LYS A 12 15.88 14.15 20.07
N CYS A 13 16.43 13.45 19.07
CA CYS A 13 15.67 12.51 18.26
C CYS A 13 15.07 11.38 19.12
N LEU A 14 15.89 10.76 20.01
CA LEU A 14 15.41 9.72 20.91
C LEU A 14 14.28 10.22 21.83
N LEU A 15 14.46 11.39 22.47
CA LEU A 15 13.45 11.95 23.38
C LEU A 15 12.13 12.23 22.68
N ALA A 16 12.17 12.84 21.50
CA ALA A 16 10.98 13.14 20.71
C ALA A 16 10.21 11.87 20.32
N GLN A 17 10.93 10.80 19.94
CA GLN A 17 10.28 9.54 19.57
C GLN A 17 9.76 8.76 20.79
N ILE A 18 10.47 8.79 21.93
CA ILE A 18 10.00 8.19 23.19
C ILE A 18 8.72 8.90 23.68
N GLU A 19 8.65 10.22 23.55
CA GLU A 19 7.46 11.00 23.90
C GLU A 19 6.27 10.64 23.03
N ARG A 20 6.47 10.53 21.69
CA ARG A 20 5.45 10.06 20.74
C ARG A 20 4.93 8.66 21.05
N MET A 21 5.76 7.79 21.59
CA MET A 21 5.39 6.43 21.99
C MET A 21 4.80 6.35 23.41
N GLY A 22 4.37 7.47 24.00
CA GLY A 22 3.84 7.48 25.36
C GLY A 22 4.84 7.02 26.43
N GLY A 23 6.13 7.21 26.19
CA GLY A 23 7.20 6.84 27.12
C GLY A 23 7.72 5.41 26.95
N MET A 24 7.25 4.64 25.99
CA MET A 24 7.79 3.30 25.69
C MET A 24 9.17 3.40 25.02
N ILE A 25 10.04 2.43 25.33
CA ILE A 25 11.38 2.31 24.75
C ILE A 25 11.39 1.05 23.88
N ASN A 26 11.34 1.25 22.55
CA ASN A 26 11.54 0.17 21.57
C ASN A 26 12.85 0.43 20.82
N PRO A 27 13.95 -0.29 21.12
CA PRO A 27 15.26 -0.02 20.51
C PRO A 27 15.28 -0.21 18.98
N GLY A 28 14.51 -1.14 18.44
CA GLY A 28 14.41 -1.37 16.99
C GLY A 28 13.77 -0.18 16.28
N TYR A 29 12.64 0.31 16.78
CA TYR A 29 11.98 1.49 16.27
C TYR A 29 12.87 2.74 16.39
N LEU A 30 13.49 2.96 17.55
CA LEU A 30 14.37 4.09 17.78
C LEU A 30 15.62 4.05 16.89
N SER A 31 16.17 2.85 16.62
CA SER A 31 17.26 2.67 15.64
C SER A 31 16.84 3.08 14.24
N HIS A 32 15.64 2.69 13.83
CA HIS A 32 15.07 3.09 12.54
C HIS A 32 14.92 4.62 12.46
N CYS A 33 14.39 5.27 13.51
CA CYS A 33 14.24 6.72 13.54
C CYS A 33 15.59 7.46 13.46
N LEU A 34 16.60 7.02 14.23
CA LEU A 34 17.95 7.62 14.16
C LEU A 34 18.57 7.50 12.77
N LYS A 35 18.44 6.33 12.14
CA LYS A 35 18.91 6.12 10.76
C LYS A 35 18.15 6.99 9.76
N ARG A 36 16.83 7.06 9.90
CA ARG A 36 15.95 7.86 9.03
C ARG A 36 16.21 9.36 9.17
N ASP A 37 16.24 9.86 10.40
CA ASP A 37 16.21 11.29 10.68
C ASP A 37 17.61 11.93 10.68
N LEU A 38 18.62 11.18 11.08
CA LEU A 38 20.01 11.67 11.23
C LEU A 38 21.04 10.89 10.41
N GLY A 39 20.66 9.80 9.77
CA GLY A 39 21.59 8.93 9.04
C GLY A 39 22.53 8.12 9.94
N VAL A 40 22.26 8.06 11.24
CA VAL A 40 23.14 7.46 12.25
C VAL A 40 22.70 6.03 12.55
N VAL A 41 23.67 5.11 12.59
CA VAL A 41 23.44 3.71 12.97
C VAL A 41 24.06 3.46 14.35
N ARG A 42 23.24 3.03 15.30
CA ARG A 42 23.62 2.63 16.66
C ARG A 42 23.12 1.22 16.94
N SER A 43 23.82 0.48 17.80
CA SER A 43 23.35 -0.84 18.25
C SER A 43 22.08 -0.68 19.10
N HIS A 44 21.21 -1.70 19.08
CA HIS A 44 19.99 -1.70 19.89
C HIS A 44 20.28 -1.61 21.40
N GLU A 45 21.39 -2.19 21.84
CA GLU A 45 21.83 -2.14 23.24
C GLU A 45 22.25 -0.72 23.64
N SER A 46 23.03 -0.04 22.80
CA SER A 46 23.43 1.36 23.00
C SER A 46 22.21 2.29 23.05
N ILE A 47 21.25 2.10 22.13
CA ILE A 47 19.98 2.86 22.08
C ILE A 47 19.14 2.62 23.34
N ALA A 48 18.99 1.36 23.77
CA ALA A 48 18.22 1.03 24.96
C ALA A 48 18.82 1.67 26.23
N THR A 49 20.14 1.66 26.34
CA THR A 49 20.87 2.25 27.47
C THR A 49 20.71 3.76 27.52
N GLU A 50 20.94 4.46 26.40
CA GLU A 50 20.81 5.91 26.35
C GLU A 50 19.35 6.37 26.51
N ALA A 51 18.39 5.68 25.91
CA ALA A 51 16.97 5.98 26.06
C ALA A 51 16.49 5.86 27.53
N LYS A 52 16.95 4.83 28.25
CA LYS A 52 16.68 4.67 29.70
C LYS A 52 17.32 5.79 30.52
N ARG A 53 18.56 6.19 30.20
CA ARG A 53 19.28 7.28 30.86
C ARG A 53 18.52 8.60 30.68
N LEU A 54 18.16 8.96 29.44
CA LEU A 54 17.41 10.18 29.13
C LEU A 54 16.06 10.25 29.84
N LYS A 55 15.34 9.12 29.92
CA LYS A 55 14.08 9.04 30.65
C LYS A 55 14.26 9.24 32.17
N ALA A 56 15.35 8.71 32.74
CA ALA A 56 15.65 8.81 34.17
C ALA A 56 16.11 10.22 34.57
N THR A 57 16.85 10.91 33.71
CA THR A 57 17.42 12.24 33.99
C THR A 57 16.42 13.37 33.79
N GLY A 58 15.29 13.13 33.07
CA GLY A 58 14.28 14.16 32.77
C GLY A 58 14.81 15.29 31.88
N GLU A 59 15.91 15.04 31.13
CA GLU A 59 16.48 16.02 30.21
C GLU A 59 15.41 16.48 29.20
N LYS A 60 15.17 17.78 29.12
CA LYS A 60 14.32 18.39 28.09
C LYS A 60 15.18 18.85 26.92
N PRO A 61 14.72 18.68 25.68
CA PRO A 61 15.46 19.18 24.52
C PRO A 61 15.63 20.70 24.61
N SER A 62 16.84 21.21 24.33
CA SER A 62 17.08 22.65 24.29
C SER A 62 16.31 23.31 23.15
N SER A 63 15.72 24.48 23.40
CA SER A 63 14.80 25.21 22.51
C SER A 63 15.45 25.92 21.33
N SER A 64 16.65 25.57 20.92
CA SER A 64 17.29 26.15 19.73
C SER A 64 16.81 25.45 18.45
N PRO A 65 16.39 26.20 17.41
CA PRO A 65 16.00 25.58 16.14
C PRO A 65 17.21 24.91 15.49
N PRO A 66 17.01 23.78 14.77
CA PRO A 66 18.12 23.09 14.10
C PRO A 66 18.77 23.99 13.05
N PRO A 67 20.10 23.86 12.84
CA PRO A 67 20.81 24.66 11.85
C PRO A 67 20.26 24.45 10.46
N LYS A 68 20.06 25.51 9.68
CA LYS A 68 19.63 25.46 8.28
C LYS A 68 20.68 24.70 7.46
N LEU A 69 20.40 23.46 7.11
CA LEU A 69 21.26 22.64 6.27
C LEU A 69 21.28 23.17 4.83
N ALA A 70 22.44 23.71 4.43
CA ALA A 70 22.66 24.35 3.13
C ALA A 70 22.69 23.37 1.94
N ASN A 71 22.80 22.06 2.17
CA ASN A 71 22.77 21.04 1.12
C ASN A 71 21.93 19.84 1.54
N ARG A 72 20.61 19.93 1.31
CA ARG A 72 19.71 18.80 1.50
C ARG A 72 19.85 17.81 0.31
N PRO A 73 19.99 16.48 0.56
CA PRO A 73 20.04 15.48 -0.51
C PRO A 73 18.80 15.53 -1.42
N ARG A 74 18.93 15.09 -2.67
CA ARG A 74 17.83 15.03 -3.67
C ARG A 74 16.54 14.39 -3.12
N ARG A 75 16.67 13.42 -2.23
CA ARG A 75 15.57 12.72 -1.54
C ARG A 75 14.70 13.65 -0.67
N TYR A 76 15.29 14.66 -0.08
CA TYR A 76 14.57 15.65 0.76
C TYR A 76 13.73 16.61 -0.09
N LYS A 77 14.22 17.00 -1.28
CA LYS A 77 13.47 17.85 -2.22
C LYS A 77 12.24 17.13 -2.81
N MET A 78 12.34 15.83 -3.02
CA MET A 78 11.18 15.01 -3.46
C MET A 78 10.11 15.00 -2.37
N ARG A 79 10.49 14.80 -1.11
CA ARG A 79 9.56 14.81 0.04
C ARG A 79 8.84 16.15 0.22
N GLU A 80 9.56 17.28 0.06
CA GLU A 80 8.95 18.61 0.11
C GLU A 80 7.94 18.80 -1.03
N ARG A 81 8.29 18.43 -2.26
CA ARG A 81 7.37 18.50 -3.40
C ARG A 81 6.12 17.62 -3.23
N CYS A 82 6.27 16.39 -2.74
CA CYS A 82 5.13 15.54 -2.43
C CYS A 82 4.21 16.18 -1.37
N ARG A 83 4.80 16.80 -0.34
CA ARG A 83 4.02 17.49 0.70
C ARG A 83 3.29 18.71 0.17
N ASP A 84 3.91 19.51 -0.72
CA ASP A 84 3.25 20.65 -1.34
C ASP A 84 2.07 20.22 -2.22
N ILE A 85 2.24 19.18 -3.03
CA ILE A 85 1.17 18.59 -3.86
C ILE A 85 0.03 18.04 -2.98
N ILE A 86 0.38 17.38 -1.88
CA ILE A 86 -0.61 16.85 -0.93
C ILE A 86 -1.41 17.98 -0.28
N ASN A 87 -0.77 19.08 0.11
CA ASN A 87 -1.47 20.22 0.66
C ASN A 87 -2.42 20.86 -0.38
N GLU A 88 -1.99 20.96 -1.65
CA GLU A 88 -2.87 21.41 -2.74
C GLU A 88 -4.08 20.46 -2.90
N ILE A 89 -3.88 19.14 -2.82
CA ILE A 89 -4.96 18.15 -2.90
C ILE A 89 -5.89 18.27 -1.68
N ILE A 90 -5.36 18.44 -0.47
CA ILE A 90 -6.17 18.61 0.75
C ILE A 90 -7.07 19.83 0.64
N ASP A 91 -6.56 20.95 0.11
CA ASP A 91 -7.32 22.19 -0.04
C ASP A 91 -8.45 22.07 -1.09
N GLU A 92 -8.30 21.16 -2.07
CA GLU A 92 -9.29 20.91 -3.11
C GLU A 92 -10.34 19.83 -2.74
N LEU A 93 -10.04 18.97 -1.75
CA LEU A 93 -10.94 17.88 -1.36
C LEU A 93 -12.10 18.39 -0.46
N PRO A 94 -13.34 17.91 -0.69
CA PRO A 94 -14.46 18.28 0.15
C PRO A 94 -14.26 17.76 1.58
N ALA A 95 -14.71 18.56 2.56
CA ALA A 95 -14.68 18.13 3.96
C ALA A 95 -15.51 16.86 4.16
N VAL A 96 -14.88 15.83 4.75
CA VAL A 96 -15.53 14.55 5.01
C VAL A 96 -16.62 14.69 6.08
N ARG A 97 -17.86 14.37 5.74
CA ARG A 97 -18.93 14.24 6.73
C ARG A 97 -18.79 12.90 7.44
N LYS A 98 -18.53 12.93 8.73
CA LYS A 98 -18.47 11.76 9.62
C LYS A 98 -19.89 11.41 10.11
N GLU A 99 -20.70 10.76 9.30
CA GLU A 99 -21.87 10.04 9.79
C GLU A 99 -21.65 8.56 9.49
N PRO A 100 -21.23 7.76 10.48
CA PRO A 100 -21.12 6.32 10.28
C PRO A 100 -22.51 5.74 10.02
N LEU A 101 -22.62 4.89 9.01
CA LEU A 101 -23.82 4.10 8.79
C LEU A 101 -24.05 3.19 10.01
N PRO A 102 -25.31 2.92 10.40
CA PRO A 102 -25.59 2.05 11.53
C PRO A 102 -25.00 0.66 11.30
N ILE A 103 -24.12 0.23 12.19
CA ILE A 103 -23.54 -1.10 12.22
C ILE A 103 -24.59 -2.04 12.78
N VAL A 104 -24.96 -3.08 12.00
CA VAL A 104 -25.81 -4.16 12.50
C VAL A 104 -24.91 -5.12 13.25
N HIS A 105 -25.01 -5.12 14.59
CA HIS A 105 -24.21 -6.02 15.42
C HIS A 105 -24.71 -7.46 15.27
N THR A 106 -23.83 -8.34 14.86
CA THR A 106 -24.01 -9.81 14.83
C THR A 106 -22.91 -10.41 15.72
N ASP A 107 -23.13 -11.62 16.24
CA ASP A 107 -22.13 -12.31 17.08
C ASP A 107 -20.91 -12.82 16.28
N LYS A 108 -20.81 -12.48 14.99
CA LYS A 108 -19.77 -12.97 14.08
C LYS A 108 -18.96 -11.80 13.50
N GLY A 109 -17.84 -11.50 14.13
CA GLY A 109 -16.89 -10.51 13.62
C GLY A 109 -16.22 -10.98 12.33
N CYS A 110 -16.18 -10.09 11.31
CA CYS A 110 -15.49 -10.35 10.03
C CYS A 110 -14.70 -9.11 9.61
N THR A 111 -13.50 -9.31 9.10
CA THR A 111 -12.72 -8.27 8.41
C THR A 111 -12.76 -8.53 6.91
N PRO A 112 -13.47 -7.73 6.11
CA PRO A 112 -13.38 -7.75 4.67
C PRO A 112 -11.98 -7.32 4.22
N VAL A 113 -11.42 -8.02 3.24
CA VAL A 113 -10.15 -7.72 2.58
C VAL A 113 -10.45 -7.45 1.12
N LEU A 114 -10.24 -6.21 0.67
CA LEU A 114 -10.39 -5.80 -0.73
C LEU A 114 -9.01 -5.76 -1.39
N LEU A 115 -8.74 -6.66 -2.32
CA LEU A 115 -7.51 -6.67 -3.11
C LEU A 115 -7.68 -5.83 -4.36
N LEU A 116 -6.94 -4.74 -4.45
CA LEU A 116 -6.86 -3.81 -5.58
C LEU A 116 -5.45 -3.86 -6.15
N SER A 117 -5.29 -4.35 -7.37
CA SER A 117 -4.01 -4.35 -8.09
C SER A 117 -4.26 -4.27 -9.59
N ASP A 118 -3.21 -4.02 -10.34
CA ASP A 118 -3.29 -3.99 -11.81
C ASP A 118 -4.39 -3.03 -12.30
N LEU A 119 -4.44 -1.85 -11.68
CA LEU A 119 -5.43 -0.82 -11.99
C LEU A 119 -5.05 -0.05 -13.26
N HIS A 120 -3.75 0.09 -13.52
CA HIS A 120 -3.18 0.73 -14.72
C HIS A 120 -3.84 2.07 -15.06
N PHE A 121 -4.06 2.92 -14.04
CA PHE A 121 -4.54 4.27 -14.31
C PHE A 121 -3.60 4.99 -15.27
N GLY A 122 -4.18 5.49 -16.35
CA GLY A 122 -3.43 6.12 -17.45
C GLY A 122 -3.13 5.20 -18.62
N GLU A 123 -3.39 3.90 -18.57
CA GLU A 123 -3.33 3.04 -19.77
C GLU A 123 -4.36 3.47 -20.81
N LEU A 124 -3.97 3.44 -22.07
CA LEU A 124 -4.83 3.75 -23.21
C LEU A 124 -4.95 2.53 -24.12
N VAL A 125 -6.08 1.84 -24.04
CA VAL A 125 -6.37 0.70 -24.92
C VAL A 125 -7.28 1.11 -26.07
N LYS A 126 -6.84 0.80 -27.28
CA LYS A 126 -7.61 1.04 -28.50
C LYS A 126 -7.76 -0.27 -29.29
N VAL A 127 -8.98 -0.59 -29.69
CA VAL A 127 -9.31 -1.72 -30.55
C VAL A 127 -9.98 -1.18 -31.80
N ASN A 128 -9.46 -1.50 -32.97
CA ASN A 128 -9.96 -0.99 -34.26
C ASN A 128 -10.07 0.55 -34.30
N GLY A 129 -9.13 1.26 -33.68
CA GLY A 129 -9.09 2.72 -33.62
C GLY A 129 -10.05 3.35 -32.61
N LYS A 130 -10.91 2.57 -31.96
CA LYS A 130 -11.82 3.03 -30.90
C LYS A 130 -11.16 2.86 -29.53
N CYS A 131 -11.14 3.93 -28.74
CA CYS A 131 -10.71 3.86 -27.34
C CYS A 131 -11.72 3.04 -26.53
N ILE A 132 -11.24 2.00 -25.86
CA ILE A 132 -12.04 1.13 -25.00
C ILE A 132 -11.59 1.18 -23.53
N PHE A 133 -10.44 1.78 -23.24
CA PHE A 133 -9.95 2.04 -21.89
C PHE A 133 -9.08 3.29 -21.90
N ASN A 134 -9.27 4.14 -20.91
CA ASN A 134 -8.55 5.37 -20.65
C ASN A 134 -8.75 5.75 -19.17
N PHE A 135 -8.21 6.89 -18.71
CA PHE A 135 -8.30 7.28 -17.31
C PHE A 135 -9.75 7.44 -16.83
N GLU A 136 -10.62 8.05 -17.63
CA GLU A 136 -12.03 8.30 -17.25
C GLU A 136 -12.81 6.98 -17.12
N ILE A 137 -12.55 6.01 -17.99
CA ILE A 137 -13.15 4.67 -17.91
C ILE A 137 -12.58 3.92 -16.71
N ALA A 138 -11.26 4.01 -16.47
CA ALA A 138 -10.61 3.40 -15.31
C ALA A 138 -11.19 3.93 -13.99
N GLU A 139 -11.38 5.24 -13.87
CA GLU A 139 -12.00 5.87 -12.71
C GLU A 139 -13.44 5.41 -12.51
N HIS A 140 -14.24 5.36 -13.57
CA HIS A 140 -15.62 4.85 -13.52
C HIS A 140 -15.65 3.40 -13.03
N ASP A 141 -14.83 2.55 -13.62
CA ASP A 141 -14.77 1.11 -13.34
C ASP A 141 -14.26 0.84 -11.93
N PHE A 142 -13.25 1.61 -11.49
CA PHE A 142 -12.74 1.56 -10.12
C PHE A 142 -13.83 1.96 -9.11
N ASN A 143 -14.52 3.07 -9.34
CA ASN A 143 -15.64 3.48 -8.47
C ASN A 143 -16.76 2.42 -8.45
N THR A 144 -17.03 1.74 -9.56
CA THR A 144 -17.98 0.62 -9.62
C THR A 144 -17.54 -0.54 -8.70
N ILE A 145 -16.23 -0.88 -8.65
CA ILE A 145 -15.69 -1.87 -7.71
C ILE A 145 -15.91 -1.43 -6.26
N ILE A 146 -15.64 -0.15 -5.95
CA ILE A 146 -15.85 0.39 -4.60
C ILE A 146 -17.33 0.33 -4.21
N ASP A 147 -18.24 0.75 -5.09
CA ASP A 147 -19.69 0.71 -4.82
C ASP A 147 -20.20 -0.73 -4.62
N LYS A 148 -19.70 -1.68 -5.42
CA LYS A 148 -19.99 -3.12 -5.23
C LYS A 148 -19.42 -3.66 -3.92
N THR A 149 -18.27 -3.15 -3.46
CA THR A 149 -17.71 -3.48 -2.14
C THR A 149 -18.63 -2.98 -1.03
N LEU A 150 -19.06 -1.72 -1.09
CA LEU A 150 -19.94 -1.11 -0.09
C LEU A 150 -21.30 -1.82 0.03
N SER A 151 -21.80 -2.35 -1.09
CA SER A 151 -23.14 -3.01 -1.20
C SER A 151 -23.08 -4.52 -1.25
N ALA A 152 -21.92 -5.15 -1.00
CA ALA A 152 -21.78 -6.60 -1.08
C ALA A 152 -22.71 -7.31 -0.08
N PRO A 153 -23.65 -8.16 -0.55
CA PRO A 153 -24.65 -8.78 0.33
C PRO A 153 -24.03 -9.76 1.34
N GLU A 154 -22.85 -10.31 1.03
CA GLU A 154 -22.11 -11.20 1.91
C GLU A 154 -21.74 -10.54 3.25
N LEU A 155 -21.57 -9.21 3.25
CA LEU A 155 -21.23 -8.43 4.44
C LEU A 155 -22.37 -8.36 5.46
N ALA A 156 -23.62 -8.52 5.03
CA ALA A 156 -24.78 -8.39 5.90
C ALA A 156 -24.87 -9.49 6.98
N ALA A 157 -24.12 -10.58 6.81
CA ALA A 157 -24.10 -11.70 7.77
C ALA A 157 -23.11 -11.51 8.93
N TYR A 158 -22.34 -10.40 8.93
CA TYR A 158 -21.21 -10.19 9.83
C TYR A 158 -21.26 -8.83 10.52
N ASP A 159 -20.63 -8.78 11.68
CA ASP A 159 -20.29 -7.54 12.37
C ASP A 159 -18.94 -7.05 11.85
N ILE A 160 -18.92 -5.83 11.27
CA ILE A 160 -17.77 -5.29 10.54
C ILE A 160 -17.51 -3.88 11.03
N ASP A 161 -16.37 -3.67 11.65
CA ASP A 161 -15.88 -2.40 12.18
C ASP A 161 -14.61 -1.89 11.46
N GLU A 162 -14.01 -2.74 10.62
CA GLU A 162 -12.85 -2.38 9.79
C GLU A 162 -12.92 -3.05 8.42
N ILE A 163 -12.25 -2.45 7.44
CA ILE A 163 -11.90 -3.08 6.17
C ILE A 163 -10.40 -3.00 5.95
N VAL A 164 -9.83 -4.07 5.41
CA VAL A 164 -8.45 -4.08 4.91
C VAL A 164 -8.46 -3.87 3.41
N VAL A 165 -7.73 -2.87 2.93
CA VAL A 165 -7.50 -2.61 1.51
C VAL A 165 -6.07 -2.96 1.16
N LEU A 166 -5.90 -3.83 0.17
CA LEU A 166 -4.59 -4.22 -0.32
C LEU A 166 -4.33 -3.50 -1.65
N LEU A 167 -3.34 -2.61 -1.69
CA LEU A 167 -2.87 -1.98 -2.91
C LEU A 167 -1.69 -2.80 -3.46
N GLY A 168 -2.01 -3.75 -4.33
CA GLY A 168 -1.11 -4.83 -4.75
C GLY A 168 -0.22 -4.50 -5.94
N GLY A 169 0.04 -3.23 -6.25
CA GLY A 169 0.93 -2.79 -7.32
C GLY A 169 0.27 -2.58 -8.68
N ASP A 170 1.04 -2.00 -9.60
CA ASP A 170 0.59 -1.56 -10.92
C ASP A 170 -0.67 -0.67 -10.82
N ILE A 171 -0.58 0.30 -9.90
CA ILE A 171 -1.64 1.27 -9.66
C ILE A 171 -1.75 2.24 -10.85
N ILE A 172 -0.60 2.72 -11.37
CA ILE A 172 -0.53 3.46 -12.61
C ILE A 172 0.18 2.64 -13.69
N ASP A 173 -0.10 2.91 -14.95
CA ASP A 173 0.60 2.24 -16.04
C ASP A 173 2.06 2.71 -16.16
N GLY A 174 2.37 3.98 -15.81
CA GLY A 174 3.70 4.53 -16.00
C GLY A 174 4.01 4.81 -17.48
N GLU A 175 5.30 5.02 -17.82
CA GLU A 175 5.72 5.37 -19.20
C GLU A 175 7.13 4.94 -19.57
N MET A 176 7.90 4.32 -18.65
CA MET A 176 9.36 4.21 -18.78
C MET A 176 9.91 2.79 -18.90
N ILE A 177 9.10 1.76 -18.66
CA ILE A 177 9.60 0.40 -18.46
C ILE A 177 9.55 -0.45 -19.72
N TYR A 178 8.49 -0.35 -20.48
CA TYR A 178 8.30 -1.16 -21.68
C TYR A 178 8.54 -0.36 -22.95
N PRO A 179 9.12 -0.98 -24.01
CA PRO A 179 9.19 -0.34 -25.31
C PRO A 179 7.78 0.07 -25.74
N THR A 180 7.62 1.27 -26.24
CA THR A 180 6.32 1.83 -26.69
C THR A 180 5.31 2.17 -25.59
N GLN A 181 5.55 1.89 -24.31
CA GLN A 181 4.65 2.21 -23.19
C GLN A 181 4.16 3.68 -23.26
N ALA A 182 5.09 4.63 -23.45
CA ALA A 182 4.76 6.05 -23.55
C ALA A 182 3.80 6.40 -24.69
N THR A 183 3.58 5.53 -25.67
CA THR A 183 2.64 5.72 -26.79
C THR A 183 1.24 5.15 -26.52
N HIS A 184 1.09 4.41 -25.42
CA HIS A 184 -0.14 3.75 -25.03
C HIS A 184 -0.63 4.23 -23.65
N VAL A 185 -0.29 5.46 -23.29
CA VAL A 185 -0.73 6.08 -22.01
C VAL A 185 -1.36 7.43 -22.25
N GLN A 186 -2.26 7.79 -21.36
CA GLN A 186 -2.89 9.11 -21.26
C GLN A 186 -2.11 9.94 -20.23
N GLY A 187 -1.23 10.80 -20.72
CA GLY A 187 -0.34 11.60 -19.89
C GLY A 187 0.88 10.84 -19.36
N GLY A 188 1.89 11.58 -18.89
CA GLY A 188 3.07 11.02 -18.28
C GLY A 188 2.84 10.57 -16.83
N SER A 189 3.78 9.81 -16.26
CA SER A 189 3.66 9.22 -14.91
C SER A 189 3.29 10.22 -13.82
N TYR A 190 3.73 11.48 -13.93
CA TYR A 190 3.35 12.53 -12.97
C TYR A 190 1.86 12.91 -13.06
N ALA A 191 1.32 13.03 -14.28
CA ALA A 191 -0.11 13.31 -14.47
C ALA A 191 -0.96 12.15 -13.97
N GLN A 192 -0.57 10.93 -14.33
CA GLN A 192 -1.21 9.70 -13.83
C GLN A 192 -1.22 9.66 -12.30
N TYR A 193 -0.09 9.93 -11.65
CA TYR A 193 0.03 10.01 -10.18
C TYR A 193 -0.96 11.02 -9.58
N LYS A 194 -0.96 12.27 -10.11
CA LYS A 194 -1.75 13.35 -9.53
C LYS A 194 -3.25 13.06 -9.58
N ASP A 195 -3.71 12.49 -10.68
CA ASP A 195 -5.12 12.19 -10.85
C ASP A 195 -5.53 10.92 -10.09
N THR A 196 -4.68 9.89 -10.10
CA THR A 196 -4.94 8.62 -9.40
C THR A 196 -5.01 8.77 -7.88
N ILE A 197 -4.16 9.61 -7.27
CA ILE A 197 -4.18 9.77 -5.81
C ILE A 197 -5.51 10.34 -5.32
N ARG A 198 -6.15 11.23 -6.08
CA ARG A 198 -7.48 11.77 -5.75
C ARG A 198 -8.53 10.67 -5.79
N VAL A 199 -8.53 9.85 -6.83
CA VAL A 199 -9.49 8.74 -7.00
C VAL A 199 -9.36 7.73 -5.87
N ILE A 200 -8.12 7.32 -5.52
CA ILE A 200 -7.92 6.35 -4.45
C ILE A 200 -8.27 6.96 -3.09
N TRP A 201 -7.87 8.21 -2.83
CA TRP A 201 -8.17 8.85 -1.55
C TRP A 201 -9.68 8.98 -1.32
N ASP A 202 -10.43 9.43 -2.34
CA ASP A 202 -11.91 9.50 -2.28
C ASP A 202 -12.53 8.13 -1.98
N ALA A 203 -12.03 7.08 -2.62
CA ALA A 203 -12.48 5.71 -2.35
C ALA A 203 -12.20 5.25 -0.90
N LEU A 204 -11.01 5.56 -0.36
CA LEU A 204 -10.67 5.23 1.04
C LEU A 204 -11.60 5.97 2.03
N LEU A 205 -11.94 7.22 1.74
CA LEU A 205 -12.91 7.99 2.55
C LEU A 205 -14.33 7.39 2.48
N LYS A 206 -14.77 6.94 1.29
CA LYS A 206 -16.06 6.23 1.13
C LYS A 206 -16.07 4.92 1.93
N LEU A 207 -14.99 4.15 1.86
CA LEU A 207 -14.85 2.91 2.63
C LEU A 207 -14.86 3.19 4.13
N GLN A 208 -14.11 4.20 4.60
CA GLN A 208 -14.13 4.60 6.01
C GLN A 208 -15.52 4.98 6.49
N SER A 209 -16.28 5.71 5.69
CA SER A 209 -17.64 6.12 6.08
C SER A 209 -18.59 4.94 6.30
N ARG A 210 -18.33 3.79 5.62
CA ARG A 210 -19.14 2.57 5.75
C ARG A 210 -18.63 1.63 6.84
N PHE A 211 -17.30 1.45 6.94
CA PHE A 211 -16.68 0.43 7.79
C PHE A 211 -16.06 0.97 9.07
N GLY A 212 -16.02 2.30 9.25
CA GLY A 212 -15.49 2.95 10.45
C GLY A 212 -13.97 3.07 10.45
N PHE A 213 -13.24 2.01 10.15
CA PHE A 213 -11.77 1.99 10.06
C PHE A 213 -11.29 1.36 8.75
N VAL A 214 -10.22 1.92 8.16
CA VAL A 214 -9.59 1.40 6.94
C VAL A 214 -8.11 1.16 7.19
N LYS A 215 -7.65 -0.08 7.05
CA LYS A 215 -6.23 -0.43 7.02
C LYS A 215 -5.78 -0.68 5.59
N VAL A 216 -4.76 0.02 5.16
CA VAL A 216 -4.19 -0.15 3.81
C VAL A 216 -2.81 -0.79 3.93
N TYR A 217 -2.60 -1.88 3.20
CA TYR A 217 -1.30 -2.53 3.03
C TYR A 217 -0.91 -2.47 1.55
N CYS A 218 0.36 -2.18 1.29
CA CYS A 218 0.82 -1.85 -0.06
C CYS A 218 1.96 -2.77 -0.52
N ALA A 219 2.01 -3.06 -1.81
CA ALA A 219 3.16 -3.67 -2.48
C ALA A 219 3.32 -3.03 -3.86
N ALA A 220 4.55 -2.66 -4.25
CA ALA A 220 4.77 -2.00 -5.53
C ALA A 220 4.79 -2.99 -6.70
N GLY A 221 4.24 -2.58 -7.83
CA GLY A 221 4.23 -3.33 -9.07
C GLY A 221 5.45 -3.10 -9.95
N ASN A 222 5.37 -3.48 -11.21
CA ASN A 222 6.47 -3.34 -12.16
C ASN A 222 6.29 -2.19 -13.16
N HIS A 223 5.07 -1.74 -13.42
CA HIS A 223 4.78 -0.69 -14.40
C HIS A 223 5.20 0.70 -13.93
N GLY A 224 4.99 1.04 -12.67
CA GLY A 224 5.33 2.34 -12.11
C GLY A 224 6.82 2.60 -11.88
N ARG A 225 7.74 1.67 -12.21
CA ARG A 225 9.17 1.86 -12.03
C ARG A 225 9.72 3.01 -12.88
N SER A 226 10.62 3.80 -12.30
CA SER A 226 11.27 4.91 -13.02
C SER A 226 12.31 4.46 -14.03
N SER A 227 12.82 3.24 -13.95
CA SER A 227 13.79 2.64 -14.88
C SER A 227 13.99 1.14 -14.58
N ARG A 228 14.34 0.37 -15.60
CA ARG A 228 14.78 -1.02 -15.44
C ARG A 228 16.12 -1.16 -14.72
N LEU A 229 16.92 -0.11 -14.71
CA LEU A 229 18.29 -0.08 -14.16
C LEU A 229 18.34 0.44 -12.72
N HIS A 230 17.27 1.05 -12.24
CA HIS A 230 17.19 1.58 -10.87
C HIS A 230 16.67 0.51 -9.92
N ALA A 231 16.84 0.79 -8.62
CA ALA A 231 16.25 -0.04 -7.59
C ALA A 231 14.73 -0.16 -7.80
N GLU A 232 14.18 -1.36 -7.62
CA GLU A 232 12.75 -1.64 -7.80
C GLU A 232 11.84 -0.74 -6.95
N MET A 233 12.35 -0.29 -5.80
CA MET A 233 11.65 0.66 -4.92
C MET A 233 11.58 2.10 -5.48
N SER A 234 12.30 2.42 -6.58
CA SER A 234 12.14 3.67 -7.32
C SER A 234 10.94 3.57 -8.26
N ASN A 235 9.75 3.62 -7.67
CA ASN A 235 8.49 3.27 -8.29
C ASN A 235 7.41 4.31 -7.93
N TRP A 236 6.58 4.68 -8.88
CA TRP A 236 5.48 5.62 -8.69
C TRP A 236 4.39 5.07 -7.77
N ASP A 237 4.18 3.76 -7.72
CA ASP A 237 3.28 3.16 -6.73
C ASP A 237 3.71 3.55 -5.30
N ASN A 238 5.01 3.47 -4.99
CA ASN A 238 5.54 3.88 -3.69
C ASN A 238 5.35 5.39 -3.42
N VAL A 239 5.35 6.21 -4.47
CA VAL A 239 5.06 7.65 -4.33
C VAL A 239 3.59 7.85 -3.98
N ILE A 240 2.68 7.12 -4.64
CA ILE A 240 1.25 7.11 -4.32
C ILE A 240 1.02 6.66 -2.87
N TYR A 241 1.57 5.51 -2.47
CA TYR A 241 1.39 4.95 -1.13
C TYR A 241 1.88 5.88 -0.03
N TYR A 242 3.07 6.46 -0.24
CA TYR A 242 3.61 7.45 0.70
C TYR A 242 2.74 8.70 0.78
N SER A 243 2.17 9.13 -0.33
CA SER A 243 1.27 10.29 -0.38
C SER A 243 -0.05 10.00 0.35
N LEU A 244 -0.63 8.82 0.17
CA LEU A 244 -1.81 8.38 0.91
C LEU A 244 -1.54 8.32 2.43
N ALA A 245 -0.35 7.86 2.84
CA ALA A 245 0.05 7.87 4.25
C ALA A 245 0.14 9.29 4.81
N LEU A 246 0.69 10.24 4.04
CA LEU A 246 0.74 11.66 4.47
C LEU A 246 -0.66 12.30 4.53
N LEU A 247 -1.56 11.95 3.62
CA LEU A 247 -2.96 12.39 3.66
C LEU A 247 -3.65 11.87 4.93
N ALA A 248 -3.46 10.59 5.26
CA ALA A 248 -4.01 9.98 6.47
C ALA A 248 -3.45 10.60 7.76
N GLU A 249 -2.14 10.88 7.79
CA GLU A 249 -1.49 11.55 8.93
C GLU A 249 -1.92 13.02 9.09
N GLY A 250 -2.24 13.69 7.98
CA GLY A 250 -2.56 15.12 7.95
C GLY A 250 -4.02 15.46 8.20
N GLN A 251 -4.91 14.48 8.19
CA GLN A 251 -6.36 14.65 8.37
C GLN A 251 -6.87 13.86 9.58
N ASP A 252 -7.99 14.31 10.15
CA ASP A 252 -8.66 13.60 11.25
C ASP A 252 -9.54 12.47 10.67
N VAL A 253 -8.90 11.40 10.22
CA VAL A 253 -9.53 10.24 9.60
C VAL A 253 -9.11 8.93 10.30
N ASN A 254 -9.92 7.89 10.16
CA ASN A 254 -9.62 6.55 10.65
C ASN A 254 -9.07 5.69 9.51
N ILE A 255 -7.97 6.14 8.90
CA ILE A 255 -7.28 5.44 7.82
C ILE A 255 -5.82 5.27 8.22
N GLU A 256 -5.33 4.03 8.19
CA GLU A 256 -3.93 3.69 8.43
C GLU A 256 -3.33 3.16 7.12
N VAL A 257 -2.23 3.76 6.66
CA VAL A 257 -1.56 3.33 5.42
C VAL A 257 -0.17 2.80 5.73
N ASN A 258 0.02 1.52 5.48
CA ASN A 258 1.27 0.80 5.71
C ASN A 258 2.06 0.71 4.41
N VAL A 259 3.10 1.54 4.29
CA VAL A 259 3.96 1.60 3.10
C VAL A 259 5.15 0.65 3.26
N PRO A 260 5.39 -0.28 2.32
CA PRO A 260 6.43 -1.29 2.47
C PRO A 260 7.84 -0.69 2.28
N GLU A 261 8.82 -1.28 2.97
CA GLU A 261 10.24 -1.04 2.69
C GLU A 261 10.82 -2.02 1.64
N GLN A 262 10.03 -3.00 1.22
CA GLN A 262 10.38 -4.08 0.30
C GLN A 262 9.31 -4.21 -0.79
N MET A 263 9.51 -5.10 -1.76
CA MET A 263 8.55 -5.38 -2.85
C MET A 263 7.36 -6.25 -2.40
N TRP A 264 7.24 -6.49 -1.11
CA TRP A 264 6.16 -7.26 -0.48
C TRP A 264 5.89 -6.75 0.93
N MET A 265 4.77 -7.17 1.49
CA MET A 265 4.41 -6.87 2.87
C MET A 265 3.84 -8.11 3.56
N ASP A 266 4.34 -8.39 4.76
CA ASP A 266 3.79 -9.37 5.68
C ASP A 266 3.01 -8.64 6.78
N PHE A 267 1.81 -9.11 7.10
CA PHE A 267 0.95 -8.51 8.12
C PHE A 267 0.01 -9.54 8.73
N LEU A 268 -0.65 -9.16 9.82
CA LEU A 268 -1.64 -10.02 10.49
C LEU A 268 -3.05 -9.56 10.17
N LEU A 269 -3.89 -10.48 9.70
CA LEU A 269 -5.34 -10.31 9.65
C LEU A 269 -5.96 -10.80 10.95
N ARG A 270 -6.80 -9.95 11.58
CA ARG A 270 -7.45 -10.21 12.86
C ARG A 270 -6.49 -10.61 13.99
N GLY A 271 -5.22 -10.19 13.92
CA GLY A 271 -4.18 -10.55 14.89
C GLY A 271 -3.82 -12.04 14.93
N LYS A 272 -4.33 -12.86 13.99
CA LYS A 272 -4.20 -14.32 13.99
C LYS A 272 -3.56 -14.86 12.71
N TRP A 273 -4.08 -14.48 11.55
CA TRP A 273 -3.69 -15.06 10.27
C TRP A 273 -2.53 -14.32 9.63
N ASN A 274 -1.45 -15.02 9.32
CA ASN A 274 -0.32 -14.45 8.61
C ASN A 274 -0.69 -14.21 7.14
N ALA A 275 -0.74 -12.96 6.73
CA ALA A 275 -1.02 -12.55 5.37
C ALA A 275 0.24 -12.05 4.67
N HIS A 276 0.39 -12.39 3.40
CA HIS A 276 1.48 -11.95 2.54
C HIS A 276 0.92 -11.28 1.29
N LEU A 277 1.34 -10.03 1.04
CA LEU A 277 1.01 -9.26 -0.16
C LEU A 277 2.24 -9.04 -1.00
N ARG A 278 2.14 -9.27 -2.31
CA ARG A 278 3.20 -8.94 -3.26
C ARG A 278 2.66 -8.70 -4.66
N HIS A 279 3.49 -8.04 -5.48
CA HIS A 279 3.31 -8.01 -6.94
C HIS A 279 4.42 -8.84 -7.58
N ILE A 280 4.07 -9.74 -8.48
CA ILE A 280 5.04 -10.67 -9.04
C ILE A 280 5.83 -10.00 -10.16
N GLY A 281 7.14 -9.90 -10.00
CA GLY A 281 8.04 -9.44 -11.05
C GLY A 281 8.22 -10.46 -12.18
N VAL A 282 8.64 -9.95 -13.32
CA VAL A 282 8.71 -10.49 -14.70
C VAL A 282 9.33 -11.88 -14.91
N THR A 283 9.89 -12.54 -13.92
CA THR A 283 10.54 -13.84 -14.14
C THR A 283 9.67 -15.00 -13.71
N GLN A 284 8.68 -15.36 -14.52
CA GLN A 284 8.24 -16.76 -14.55
C GLN A 284 9.29 -17.57 -15.32
N PRO A 285 9.94 -18.56 -14.70
CA PRO A 285 10.46 -19.64 -15.51
C PRO A 285 9.25 -20.43 -16.02
N ALA A 286 9.10 -20.49 -17.33
CA ALA A 286 8.08 -21.30 -18.00
C ALA A 286 8.12 -22.79 -17.62
N SER A 287 9.16 -23.25 -16.92
CA SER A 287 9.39 -24.64 -16.56
C SER A 287 8.99 -25.05 -15.14
N ALA A 288 8.76 -24.11 -14.24
CA ALA A 288 8.27 -24.44 -12.91
C ALA A 288 6.82 -23.96 -12.80
N GLY A 289 5.87 -24.86 -12.89
CA GLY A 289 4.45 -24.52 -12.79
C GLY A 289 4.13 -23.59 -11.60
N PRO A 290 3.06 -22.80 -11.67
CA PRO A 290 2.69 -21.80 -10.65
C PRO A 290 2.74 -22.33 -9.22
N GLY A 291 2.46 -23.62 -9.04
CA GLY A 291 2.39 -24.27 -7.75
C GLY A 291 3.71 -24.35 -6.97
N ARG A 292 4.89 -24.35 -7.59
CA ARG A 292 6.15 -24.45 -6.83
C ARG A 292 6.54 -23.12 -6.20
N ARG A 293 6.44 -22.02 -6.94
CA ARG A 293 6.72 -20.69 -6.40
C ARG A 293 5.74 -20.28 -5.33
N LEU A 294 4.46 -20.55 -5.57
CA LEU A 294 3.40 -20.30 -4.61
C LEU A 294 3.69 -20.99 -3.27
N ARG A 295 4.04 -22.28 -3.31
CA ARG A 295 4.44 -23.03 -2.10
C ARG A 295 5.68 -22.43 -1.44
N ASN A 296 6.71 -22.09 -2.21
CA ASN A 296 7.92 -21.49 -1.67
C ASN A 296 7.63 -20.17 -0.94
N TRP A 297 6.76 -19.30 -1.48
CA TRP A 297 6.39 -18.07 -0.80
C TRP A 297 5.58 -18.32 0.45
N ILE A 298 4.60 -19.22 0.41
CA ILE A 298 3.83 -19.63 1.58
C ILE A 298 4.78 -20.13 2.69
N GLU A 299 5.74 -20.98 2.35
CA GLU A 299 6.71 -21.51 3.31
C GLU A 299 7.69 -20.44 3.82
N MET A 300 8.26 -19.62 2.92
CA MET A 300 9.23 -18.57 3.28
C MET A 300 8.66 -17.50 4.21
N HIS A 301 7.39 -17.16 4.03
CA HIS A 301 6.69 -16.12 4.80
C HIS A 301 5.75 -16.69 5.86
N ALA A 302 5.72 -18.02 6.03
CA ALA A 302 4.78 -18.71 6.91
C ALA A 302 3.33 -18.21 6.72
N ALA A 303 2.94 -17.95 5.46
CA ALA A 303 1.69 -17.31 5.13
C ALA A 303 0.50 -18.30 5.21
N ASP A 304 -0.53 -17.92 5.94
CA ASP A 304 -1.84 -18.59 5.92
C ASP A 304 -2.63 -18.16 4.69
N ILE A 305 -2.48 -16.89 4.30
CA ILE A 305 -3.14 -16.32 3.12
C ILE A 305 -2.16 -15.44 2.33
N LEU A 306 -2.18 -15.59 1.00
CA LEU A 306 -1.30 -14.86 0.07
C LEU A 306 -2.14 -14.15 -0.98
N PHE A 307 -1.80 -12.89 -1.24
CA PHE A 307 -2.42 -12.03 -2.24
C PHE A 307 -1.38 -11.53 -3.24
N TRP A 308 -1.69 -11.57 -4.56
CA TRP A 308 -0.80 -11.00 -5.57
C TRP A 308 -1.52 -10.58 -6.85
N GLY A 309 -0.91 -9.67 -7.62
CA GLY A 309 -1.34 -9.18 -8.93
C GLY A 309 -0.50 -9.68 -10.11
N HIS A 310 -0.38 -8.85 -11.13
CA HIS A 310 0.51 -8.99 -12.29
C HIS A 310 -0.04 -9.77 -13.49
N TYR A 311 -0.86 -10.79 -13.30
CA TYR A 311 -1.26 -11.69 -14.40
C TYR A 311 -2.64 -11.40 -14.98
N HIS A 312 -3.35 -10.42 -14.47
CA HIS A 312 -4.67 -9.97 -14.93
C HIS A 312 -5.71 -11.10 -15.12
N ASP A 313 -5.58 -12.16 -14.32
CA ASP A 313 -6.44 -13.33 -14.41
C ASP A 313 -6.78 -13.80 -12.98
N PRO A 314 -7.97 -13.44 -12.45
CA PRO A 314 -8.31 -13.72 -11.08
C PRO A 314 -8.46 -15.23 -10.84
N ALA A 315 -7.76 -15.74 -9.83
CA ALA A 315 -7.83 -17.13 -9.46
C ALA A 315 -7.58 -17.32 -7.95
N MET A 316 -8.19 -18.36 -7.40
CA MET A 316 -7.92 -18.80 -6.04
C MET A 316 -7.23 -20.16 -6.08
N PHE A 317 -6.22 -20.33 -5.24
CA PHE A 317 -5.46 -21.57 -5.10
C PHE A 317 -5.43 -22.00 -3.63
N SER A 318 -5.30 -23.32 -3.42
CA SER A 318 -5.07 -23.90 -2.12
C SER A 318 -3.75 -24.67 -2.10
N SER A 319 -2.96 -24.49 -1.03
CA SER A 319 -1.74 -25.25 -0.82
C SER A 319 -1.70 -25.68 0.66
N GLY A 320 -2.08 -26.92 0.91
CA GLY A 320 -2.34 -27.37 2.27
C GLY A 320 -3.49 -26.59 2.92
N TYR A 321 -3.21 -25.99 4.07
CA TYR A 321 -4.16 -25.12 4.78
C TYR A 321 -4.18 -23.68 4.23
N ALA A 322 -3.13 -23.28 3.53
CA ALA A 322 -3.00 -21.91 3.01
C ALA A 322 -3.91 -21.65 1.82
N ARG A 323 -4.36 -20.40 1.71
CA ARG A 323 -5.14 -19.87 0.58
C ARG A 323 -4.36 -18.79 -0.13
N ALA A 324 -4.54 -18.73 -1.45
CA ALA A 324 -3.80 -17.77 -2.25
C ALA A 324 -4.71 -17.17 -3.32
N PHE A 325 -4.76 -15.85 -3.40
CA PHE A 325 -5.62 -15.08 -4.29
C PHE A 325 -4.78 -14.31 -5.30
N LYS A 326 -4.94 -14.67 -6.56
CA LYS A 326 -4.39 -13.95 -7.70
C LYS A 326 -5.44 -12.98 -8.21
N ASN A 327 -5.07 -11.71 -8.36
CA ASN A 327 -6.00 -10.67 -8.81
C ASN A 327 -6.11 -10.62 -10.34
N GLY A 328 -7.23 -10.08 -10.80
CA GLY A 328 -7.41 -9.68 -12.19
C GLY A 328 -6.97 -8.24 -12.43
N GLY A 329 -6.95 -7.81 -13.69
CA GLY A 329 -6.73 -6.43 -14.06
C GLY A 329 -8.00 -5.58 -13.99
N LEU A 330 -7.86 -4.26 -13.95
CA LEU A 330 -8.94 -3.32 -14.20
C LEU A 330 -9.11 -3.06 -15.73
N PRO A 331 -8.02 -2.90 -16.53
CA PRO A 331 -8.15 -2.74 -17.98
C PRO A 331 -8.70 -4.01 -18.63
N PRO A 332 -9.34 -3.89 -19.79
CA PRO A 332 -9.63 -5.02 -20.66
C PRO A 332 -8.33 -5.52 -21.32
N GLY A 333 -8.33 -6.74 -21.81
CA GLY A 333 -7.24 -7.26 -22.62
C GLY A 333 -6.89 -6.34 -23.81
N ASN A 334 -5.64 -6.37 -24.21
CA ASN A 334 -5.13 -5.57 -25.33
C ASN A 334 -4.48 -6.47 -26.39
N ASP A 335 -4.08 -5.89 -27.55
CA ASP A 335 -3.44 -6.61 -28.66
C ASP A 335 -2.17 -7.36 -28.24
N TYR A 336 -1.50 -6.93 -27.17
CA TYR A 336 -0.29 -7.56 -26.68
C TYR A 336 -0.62 -8.85 -25.89
N SER A 337 -1.59 -8.79 -25.01
CA SER A 337 -2.07 -9.97 -24.28
C SER A 337 -2.67 -11.02 -25.22
N GLU A 338 -3.42 -10.59 -26.26
CA GLU A 338 -3.96 -11.47 -27.27
C GLU A 338 -2.85 -12.21 -28.04
N LYS A 339 -1.81 -11.49 -28.48
CA LYS A 339 -0.63 -12.09 -29.16
C LYS A 339 0.11 -13.11 -28.30
N LEU A 340 0.12 -12.93 -26.99
CA LEU A 340 0.75 -13.84 -26.04
C LEU A 340 -0.17 -14.99 -25.60
N GLY A 341 -1.44 -14.97 -26.02
CA GLY A 341 -2.43 -15.96 -25.64
C GLY A 341 -2.87 -15.85 -24.18
N PHE A 342 -2.75 -14.66 -23.57
CA PHE A 342 -3.26 -14.40 -22.22
C PHE A 342 -4.74 -14.04 -22.30
N LEU A 343 -5.55 -14.78 -21.55
CA LEU A 343 -6.94 -14.39 -21.27
C LEU A 343 -6.91 -13.43 -20.07
N GLU A 344 -6.98 -12.15 -20.37
CA GLU A 344 -7.16 -11.16 -19.30
C GLU A 344 -8.60 -11.15 -18.84
N SER A 345 -8.80 -11.31 -17.55
CA SER A 345 -10.12 -11.29 -16.93
C SER A 345 -10.18 -10.15 -15.93
N ARG A 346 -11.12 -9.24 -16.14
CA ARG A 346 -11.32 -8.09 -15.25
C ARG A 346 -11.90 -8.56 -13.92
N GLY A 347 -11.39 -8.02 -12.83
CA GLY A 347 -11.97 -8.27 -11.52
C GLY A 347 -11.00 -8.15 -10.37
N GLN A 348 -11.54 -7.74 -9.22
CA GLN A 348 -10.82 -7.53 -7.98
C GLN A 348 -11.44 -8.41 -6.89
N TRP A 349 -10.62 -8.98 -6.00
CA TRP A 349 -11.14 -9.86 -4.96
C TRP A 349 -11.64 -9.10 -3.74
N LEU A 350 -12.82 -9.50 -3.25
CA LEU A 350 -13.31 -9.21 -1.91
C LEU A 350 -13.35 -10.53 -1.12
N VAL A 351 -12.62 -10.59 -0.01
CA VAL A 351 -12.48 -11.80 0.82
C VAL A 351 -12.86 -11.46 2.26
N GLY A 352 -13.76 -12.25 2.86
CA GLY A 352 -14.11 -12.11 4.28
C GLY A 352 -13.27 -13.05 5.13
N VAL A 353 -12.65 -12.53 6.20
CA VAL A 353 -11.83 -13.27 7.16
C VAL A 353 -12.44 -13.15 8.55
N THR A 354 -12.62 -14.28 9.24
CA THR A 354 -13.10 -14.31 10.63
C THR A 354 -12.02 -14.89 11.57
N ASP A 355 -12.29 -14.95 12.86
CA ASP A 355 -11.38 -15.59 13.82
C ASP A 355 -11.37 -17.12 13.67
N GLU A 356 -12.47 -17.71 13.19
CA GLU A 356 -12.62 -19.14 12.99
C GLU A 356 -12.22 -19.58 11.58
N GLU A 357 -12.53 -18.76 10.58
CA GLU A 357 -12.38 -19.12 9.17
C GLU A 357 -11.45 -18.13 8.45
N LEU A 358 -10.35 -18.65 7.89
CA LEU A 358 -9.42 -17.88 7.06
C LEU A 358 -10.11 -17.27 5.83
N VAL A 359 -11.10 -17.96 5.27
CA VAL A 359 -11.94 -17.48 4.15
C VAL A 359 -13.38 -17.84 4.46
N ALA A 360 -14.13 -16.92 5.05
CA ALA A 360 -15.54 -17.06 5.33
C ALA A 360 -16.39 -16.86 4.06
N PHE A 361 -15.98 -15.95 3.19
CA PHE A 361 -16.50 -15.77 1.84
C PHE A 361 -15.42 -15.19 0.91
N CYS A 362 -15.59 -15.37 -0.39
CA CYS A 362 -14.78 -14.67 -1.39
C CYS A 362 -15.62 -14.40 -2.65
N LYS A 363 -15.36 -13.25 -3.28
CA LYS A 363 -16.09 -12.78 -4.45
C LYS A 363 -15.19 -11.98 -5.37
N ILE A 364 -15.34 -12.19 -6.67
CA ILE A 364 -14.72 -11.34 -7.69
C ILE A 364 -15.68 -10.21 -8.01
N LEU A 365 -15.22 -8.97 -7.83
CA LEU A 365 -15.93 -7.76 -8.19
C LEU A 365 -15.45 -7.33 -9.58
N THR A 366 -16.34 -7.34 -10.55
CA THR A 366 -16.06 -6.85 -11.91
C THR A 366 -16.62 -5.45 -12.08
N PRO A 367 -16.02 -4.59 -12.92
CA PRO A 367 -16.57 -3.29 -13.25
C PRO A 367 -17.96 -3.33 -13.85
#